data_5705c1f2f02d323d12f5c62e9ed0cb62
#
_entry.id   5705c1f2f02d323d12f5c62e9ed0cb62
#
_cell.length_a   1.000
_cell.length_b   1.000
_cell.length_c   1.000
_cell.angle_alpha   90.00
_cell.angle_beta   90.00
_cell.angle_gamma   90.00
#
_symmetry.space_group_name_H-M   'P 1'
#
loop_
_entity.id
_entity.type
_entity.pdbx_description
1 polymer ?
#
loop_
_entity_poly.entity_id
_entity_poly.type
_entity_poly.pdbx_seq_one_letter_code
_entity_poly.pdbx_strand_id
1 'polypeptide(L)'
;KRNRSHWNRNRPDDSSRTVSGSGQKGQPLNSAKLTDETAYPVVQQVKKRRKPMPAASMIELLEAGVHFGHQTQRWNPKMKPYIYGARNGIYVLDLRKTTELLDAAYATVREYAAKNKNILFVGTKKQAAEVVAEEATRAGAYYINRRWLGGMLTNFETIRGRVNKLREMEDFINSGHVDKLPKKEIAKLNRELGKLSKTLGGIKDMRGLPDLIFIVDQKKEDIAIKEANKLNIPVICLADTNADPDGIDFIIPGNDDAIRSIKLISSKLADAVLEGKQLRETNANAKKIEEIKPEDAGVSAEEVKA
;
A
#
# COMPACT_ATOMS: atom_id res chain seq x y z
N LYS A 1 -56.49 -19.37 19.87
CA LYS A 1 -56.25 -19.93 21.21
C LYS A 1 -54.93 -19.38 21.68
N ARG A 2 -54.92 -18.25 22.37
CA ARG A 2 -54.77 -17.95 23.79
C ARG A 2 -53.58 -18.70 24.44
N ASN A 3 -52.54 -17.94 24.86
CA ASN A 3 -52.36 -17.69 26.29
C ASN A 3 -51.38 -16.52 26.56
N ARG A 4 -51.88 -15.57 27.37
CA ARG A 4 -51.10 -14.54 28.08
C ARG A 4 -50.84 -15.08 29.49
N SER A 5 -49.69 -14.73 30.07
CA SER A 5 -49.43 -14.61 31.52
C SER A 5 -48.26 -13.64 31.71
N HIS A 6 -48.52 -12.48 32.15
CA HIS A 6 -48.53 -11.76 33.42
C HIS A 6 -47.65 -12.39 34.52
N TRP A 7 -46.75 -11.58 35.07
CA TRP A 7 -46.33 -11.43 36.47
C TRP A 7 -45.13 -10.46 36.51
N ASN A 8 -45.00 -9.54 37.35
CA ASN A 8 -45.60 -8.82 38.46
C ASN A 8 -44.47 -8.02 39.12
N ARG A 9 -44.81 -6.85 39.55
CA ARG A 9 -43.98 -5.85 40.26
C ARG A 9 -43.56 -6.39 41.65
N ASN A 10 -42.38 -5.97 42.11
CA ASN A 10 -42.19 -5.60 43.52
C ASN A 10 -40.97 -4.66 43.64
N ARG A 11 -41.24 -3.45 44.11
CA ARG A 11 -40.32 -2.61 44.88
C ARG A 11 -40.52 -2.94 46.36
N PRO A 12 -39.54 -2.68 47.22
CA PRO A 12 -39.80 -1.92 48.43
C PRO A 12 -38.89 -0.69 48.54
N ASP A 13 -39.52 0.40 49.00
CA ASP A 13 -38.99 1.53 49.72
C ASP A 13 -38.46 1.01 51.10
N ASP A 14 -37.43 1.60 51.62
CA ASP A 14 -37.47 2.37 52.86
C ASP A 14 -36.10 2.89 53.33
N SER A 15 -36.11 4.19 53.57
CA SER A 15 -35.64 5.02 54.65
C SER A 15 -34.31 4.78 55.35
N SER A 16 -33.55 5.88 55.36
CA SER A 16 -32.87 6.49 56.51
C SER A 16 -31.71 5.74 57.18
N ARG A 17 -30.51 6.28 56.95
CA ARG A 17 -29.53 6.49 58.07
C ARG A 17 -28.55 7.61 57.73
N THR A 18 -28.71 8.71 58.41
CA THR A 18 -27.71 9.77 58.61
C THR A 18 -26.54 9.25 59.43
N VAL A 19 -25.31 9.41 58.90
CA VAL A 19 -24.12 9.46 59.75
C VAL A 19 -23.20 10.56 59.23
N SER A 20 -22.98 11.52 60.05
CA SER A 20 -22.03 12.62 59.97
C SER A 20 -20.60 12.10 60.02
N GLY A 21 -19.68 12.67 59.22
CA GLY A 21 -18.24 12.38 59.31
C GLY A 21 -17.39 13.21 58.37
N SER A 22 -16.93 14.33 58.85
CA SER A 22 -15.65 15.05 58.62
C SER A 22 -15.10 15.14 57.18
N GLY A 23 -14.95 16.39 56.77
CA GLY A 23 -14.38 16.82 55.51
C GLY A 23 -12.91 16.42 55.22
N GLN A 24 -12.72 16.06 53.99
CA GLN A 24 -11.45 16.27 53.34
C GLN A 24 -11.74 16.90 51.96
N LYS A 25 -11.14 18.08 51.76
CA LYS A 25 -11.17 18.85 50.50
C LYS A 25 -10.49 18.00 49.41
N GLY A 26 -11.24 17.40 48.56
CA GLY A 26 -10.75 16.79 47.31
C GLY A 26 -10.27 17.86 46.37
N GLN A 27 -9.03 17.82 45.98
CA GLN A 27 -8.45 18.59 44.91
C GLN A 27 -9.17 18.27 43.57
N PRO A 28 -9.33 19.24 42.66
CA PRO A 28 -9.91 18.95 41.35
C PRO A 28 -8.98 18.01 40.56
N LEU A 29 -9.53 16.90 40.12
CA LEU A 29 -8.89 16.01 39.14
C LEU A 29 -8.54 16.83 37.91
N ASN A 30 -7.23 17.00 37.72
CA ASN A 30 -6.66 17.48 36.48
C ASN A 30 -7.22 16.64 35.35
N SER A 31 -8.00 17.26 34.50
CA SER A 31 -8.33 16.72 33.18
C SER A 31 -7.02 16.53 32.42
N ALA A 32 -6.49 15.33 32.49
CA ALA A 32 -5.39 14.92 31.63
C ALA A 32 -5.85 15.14 30.19
N LYS A 33 -5.31 16.16 29.56
CA LYS A 33 -5.32 16.30 28.11
C LYS A 33 -4.72 15.00 27.57
N LEU A 34 -5.57 14.13 27.04
CA LEU A 34 -5.16 13.08 26.15
C LEU A 34 -4.54 13.75 24.94
N THR A 35 -3.23 13.96 25.01
CA THR A 35 -2.43 14.37 23.87
C THR A 35 -2.42 13.21 22.89
N ASP A 36 -2.80 13.52 21.68
CA ASP A 36 -2.98 12.69 20.49
C ASP A 36 -1.63 12.13 19.96
N GLU A 37 -0.77 11.62 20.85
CA GLU A 37 0.63 11.24 20.54
C GLU A 37 0.83 9.74 20.24
N THR A 38 -0.20 8.90 20.38
CA THR A 38 -0.02 7.45 20.27
C THR A 38 -0.44 6.83 18.94
N ALA A 39 -0.96 7.62 17.98
CA ALA A 39 -1.58 7.06 16.80
C ALA A 39 -0.63 6.66 15.64
N TYR A 40 0.57 7.27 15.51
CA TYR A 40 1.43 7.02 14.34
C TYR A 40 2.93 7.16 14.65
N PRO A 41 3.60 6.12 15.17
CA PRO A 41 5.03 6.19 15.49
C PRO A 41 5.93 6.40 14.27
N VAL A 42 5.48 6.02 13.08
CA VAL A 42 6.25 6.13 11.82
C VAL A 42 6.29 7.57 11.28
N VAL A 43 5.21 8.35 11.47
CA VAL A 43 5.13 9.73 10.94
C VAL A 43 6.09 10.69 11.66
N GLN A 44 6.45 10.41 12.92
CA GLN A 44 7.34 11.28 13.69
C GLN A 44 8.81 11.23 13.26
N GLN A 45 9.28 10.10 12.70
CA GLN A 45 10.67 9.97 12.23
C GLN A 45 10.95 10.71 10.90
N VAL A 46 9.92 10.99 10.11
CA VAL A 46 10.06 11.66 8.79
C VAL A 46 10.18 13.19 8.92
N LYS A 47 9.79 13.79 10.06
CA LYS A 47 9.72 15.26 10.26
C LYS A 47 11.06 16.01 10.26
N LYS A 48 12.21 15.35 10.21
CA LYS A 48 13.55 15.99 10.31
C LYS A 48 14.31 16.15 9.00
N ARG A 49 13.77 15.75 7.84
CA ARG A 49 14.44 15.97 6.55
C ARG A 49 13.80 17.17 5.82
N ARG A 50 14.61 18.02 5.19
CA ARG A 50 14.20 19.18 4.37
C ARG A 50 12.98 18.78 3.54
N LYS A 51 11.90 19.59 3.60
CA LYS A 51 10.68 19.33 2.81
C LYS A 51 11.08 19.14 1.33
N PRO A 52 11.03 17.93 0.78
CA PRO A 52 11.07 17.78 -0.66
C PRO A 52 9.83 18.47 -1.25
N MET A 53 9.87 18.85 -2.50
CA MET A 53 8.66 19.31 -3.18
C MET A 53 7.60 18.22 -3.04
N PRO A 54 6.33 18.59 -2.76
CA PRO A 54 5.27 17.59 -2.55
C PRO A 54 5.15 16.70 -3.79
N ALA A 55 4.97 15.41 -3.59
CA ALA A 55 4.82 14.41 -4.66
C ALA A 55 3.66 14.77 -5.61
N ALA A 56 2.58 15.36 -5.06
CA ALA A 56 1.48 15.91 -5.84
C ALA A 56 1.02 17.23 -5.22
N SER A 57 0.66 18.20 -6.07
CA SER A 57 0.05 19.44 -5.61
C SER A 57 -1.40 19.19 -5.16
N MET A 58 -1.89 20.04 -4.24
CA MET A 58 -3.29 19.98 -3.81
C MET A 58 -4.28 20.22 -4.97
N ILE A 59 -3.88 20.99 -5.96
CA ILE A 59 -4.68 21.31 -7.15
C ILE A 59 -4.81 20.04 -8.01
N GLU A 60 -3.71 19.32 -8.28
CA GLU A 60 -3.74 18.04 -9.02
C GLU A 60 -4.64 17.00 -8.33
N LEU A 61 -4.54 16.89 -6.99
CA LEU A 61 -5.39 15.98 -6.21
C LEU A 61 -6.88 16.35 -6.31
N LEU A 62 -7.18 17.65 -6.31
CA LEU A 62 -8.56 18.15 -6.43
C LEU A 62 -9.14 17.87 -7.83
N GLU A 63 -8.38 18.16 -8.89
CA GLU A 63 -8.77 17.94 -10.29
C GLU A 63 -8.94 16.46 -10.63
N ALA A 64 -8.10 15.60 -10.05
CA ALA A 64 -8.24 14.14 -10.16
C ALA A 64 -9.43 13.58 -9.37
N GLY A 65 -10.07 14.39 -8.50
CA GLY A 65 -11.20 13.97 -7.69
C GLY A 65 -10.83 13.02 -6.54
N VAL A 66 -9.60 13.11 -6.04
CA VAL A 66 -9.09 12.28 -4.92
C VAL A 66 -9.88 12.55 -3.62
N HIS A 67 -10.43 13.75 -3.47
CA HIS A 67 -11.18 14.17 -2.28
C HIS A 67 -12.57 13.57 -2.13
N PHE A 68 -13.12 12.96 -3.17
CA PHE A 68 -14.43 12.30 -3.07
C PHE A 68 -14.31 10.95 -2.38
N GLY A 69 -15.10 10.76 -1.34
CA GLY A 69 -15.26 9.49 -0.67
C GLY A 69 -16.58 8.80 -0.99
N HIS A 70 -16.89 7.79 -0.24
CA HIS A 70 -18.14 7.03 -0.37
C HIS A 70 -19.32 7.75 0.30
N GLN A 71 -20.53 7.22 0.06
CA GLN A 71 -21.76 7.66 0.71
C GLN A 71 -21.64 7.55 2.23
N THR A 72 -22.27 8.49 2.96
CA THR A 72 -22.21 8.57 4.42
C THR A 72 -22.71 7.31 5.14
N GLN A 73 -23.53 6.48 4.49
CA GLN A 73 -24.01 5.21 5.06
C GLN A 73 -22.96 4.07 5.02
N ARG A 74 -21.91 4.20 4.21
CA ARG A 74 -20.93 3.13 3.97
C ARG A 74 -19.55 3.38 4.58
N TRP A 75 -19.42 4.38 5.41
CA TRP A 75 -18.13 4.77 5.97
C TRP A 75 -17.67 3.86 7.12
N ASN A 76 -16.37 3.89 7.41
CA ASN A 76 -15.82 3.28 8.61
C ASN A 76 -15.50 4.39 9.63
N PRO A 77 -15.95 4.28 10.89
CA PRO A 77 -15.65 5.27 11.94
C PRO A 77 -14.14 5.50 12.16
N LYS A 78 -13.30 4.52 11.94
CA LYS A 78 -11.84 4.63 12.05
C LYS A 78 -11.23 5.60 11.02
N MET A 79 -11.93 5.84 9.91
CA MET A 79 -11.52 6.81 8.88
C MET A 79 -11.85 8.27 9.24
N LYS A 80 -12.54 8.51 10.36
CA LYS A 80 -12.89 9.86 10.85
C LYS A 80 -11.72 10.85 10.84
N PRO A 81 -10.49 10.49 11.24
CA PRO A 81 -9.35 11.42 11.23
C PRO A 81 -9.01 11.97 9.84
N TYR A 82 -9.36 11.26 8.75
CA TYR A 82 -9.03 11.60 7.37
C TYR A 82 -10.15 12.31 6.62
N ILE A 83 -11.33 12.42 7.25
CA ILE A 83 -12.51 13.03 6.66
C ILE A 83 -12.55 14.51 7.03
N TYR A 84 -12.68 15.35 6.01
CA TYR A 84 -12.89 16.79 6.17
C TYR A 84 -14.33 17.12 6.58
N GLY A 85 -15.33 16.46 5.95
CA GLY A 85 -16.73 16.67 6.20
C GLY A 85 -17.63 15.86 5.28
N ALA A 86 -18.94 16.10 5.34
CA ALA A 86 -19.91 15.49 4.43
C ALA A 86 -20.61 16.57 3.61
N ARG A 87 -20.79 16.32 2.31
CA ARG A 87 -21.54 17.20 1.40
C ARG A 87 -22.40 16.36 0.47
N ASN A 88 -23.67 16.70 0.35
CA ASN A 88 -24.64 15.99 -0.51
C ASN A 88 -24.68 14.47 -0.25
N GLY A 89 -24.58 14.03 1.02
CA GLY A 89 -24.63 12.61 1.37
C GLY A 89 -23.34 11.82 1.04
N ILE A 90 -22.26 12.49 0.65
CA ILE A 90 -20.94 11.89 0.35
C ILE A 90 -19.90 12.51 1.28
N TYR A 91 -19.01 11.70 1.83
CA TYR A 91 -17.87 12.21 2.59
C TYR A 91 -16.80 12.81 1.68
N VAL A 92 -16.18 13.87 2.17
CA VAL A 92 -15.05 14.54 1.53
C VAL A 92 -13.81 14.29 2.37
N LEU A 93 -12.75 13.80 1.74
CA LEU A 93 -11.46 13.53 2.36
C LEU A 93 -10.63 14.81 2.50
N ASP A 94 -9.81 14.89 3.54
CA ASP A 94 -8.89 16.02 3.78
C ASP A 94 -7.63 15.89 2.93
N LEU A 95 -7.58 16.65 1.84
CA LEU A 95 -6.44 16.64 0.92
C LEU A 95 -5.11 17.09 1.54
N ARG A 96 -5.12 17.85 2.63
CA ARG A 96 -3.87 18.23 3.33
C ARG A 96 -3.22 16.97 3.91
N LYS A 97 -4.01 16.13 4.57
CA LYS A 97 -3.54 14.85 5.10
C LYS A 97 -3.15 13.89 3.99
N THR A 98 -3.92 13.87 2.90
CA THR A 98 -3.58 13.06 1.71
C THR A 98 -2.20 13.45 1.18
N THR A 99 -1.90 14.74 1.02
CA THR A 99 -0.60 15.22 0.55
C THR A 99 0.53 14.79 1.50
N GLU A 100 0.38 15.01 2.80
CA GLU A 100 1.40 14.65 3.80
C GLU A 100 1.69 13.14 3.82
N LEU A 101 0.64 12.32 3.77
CA LEU A 101 0.75 10.86 3.80
C LEU A 101 1.25 10.29 2.46
N LEU A 102 0.88 10.92 1.35
CA LEU A 102 1.43 10.58 0.04
C LEU A 102 2.93 10.88 -0.04
N ASP A 103 3.37 12.01 0.50
CA ASP A 103 4.81 12.35 0.55
C ASP A 103 5.60 11.33 1.39
N ALA A 104 5.04 10.88 2.50
CA ALA A 104 5.64 9.84 3.33
C ALA A 104 5.72 8.49 2.58
N ALA A 105 4.64 8.09 1.91
CA ALA A 105 4.60 6.89 1.09
C ALA A 105 5.59 6.97 -0.08
N TYR A 106 5.64 8.12 -0.78
CA TYR A 106 6.59 8.39 -1.86
C TYR A 106 8.04 8.21 -1.42
N ALA A 107 8.41 8.82 -0.28
CA ALA A 107 9.76 8.71 0.26
C ALA A 107 10.12 7.26 0.60
N THR A 108 9.19 6.50 1.16
CA THR A 108 9.37 5.08 1.48
C THR A 108 9.57 4.24 0.22
N VAL A 109 8.71 4.40 -0.79
CA VAL A 109 8.83 3.68 -2.07
C VAL A 109 10.17 3.95 -2.73
N ARG A 110 10.60 5.24 -2.78
CA ARG A 110 11.89 5.64 -3.33
C ARG A 110 13.07 4.99 -2.61
N GLU A 111 13.01 4.93 -1.27
CA GLU A 111 14.05 4.29 -0.47
C GLU A 111 14.14 2.78 -0.73
N TYR A 112 13.00 2.08 -0.82
CA TYR A 112 12.96 0.65 -1.14
C TYR A 112 13.49 0.38 -2.55
N ALA A 113 13.11 1.19 -3.54
CA ALA A 113 13.61 1.09 -4.91
C ALA A 113 15.13 1.35 -4.99
N ALA A 114 15.66 2.34 -4.25
CA ALA A 114 17.10 2.61 -4.17
C ALA A 114 17.90 1.44 -3.58
N LYS A 115 17.27 0.68 -2.67
CA LYS A 115 17.85 -0.54 -2.09
C LYS A 115 17.65 -1.79 -2.95
N ASN A 116 17.13 -1.66 -4.17
CA ASN A 116 16.81 -2.77 -5.09
C ASN A 116 15.83 -3.79 -4.52
N LYS A 117 14.88 -3.32 -3.73
CA LYS A 117 13.83 -4.14 -3.12
C LYS A 117 12.68 -4.38 -4.08
N ASN A 118 12.03 -5.53 -3.95
CA ASN A 118 10.89 -5.91 -4.79
C ASN A 118 9.64 -5.16 -4.34
N ILE A 119 9.04 -4.41 -5.25
CA ILE A 119 7.81 -3.65 -5.00
C ILE A 119 6.68 -4.26 -5.83
N LEU A 120 5.55 -4.55 -5.17
CA LEU A 120 4.37 -5.15 -5.77
C LEU A 120 3.19 -4.18 -5.75
N PHE A 121 2.61 -3.92 -6.92
CA PHE A 121 1.40 -3.13 -7.08
C PHE A 121 0.18 -4.06 -7.17
N VAL A 122 -0.84 -3.81 -6.36
CA VAL A 122 -2.06 -4.64 -6.31
C VAL A 122 -3.29 -3.79 -6.53
N GLY A 123 -4.09 -4.14 -7.53
CA GLY A 123 -5.33 -3.45 -7.82
C GLY A 123 -6.23 -4.32 -8.69
N THR A 124 -7.10 -5.12 -8.06
CA THR A 124 -8.01 -6.02 -8.79
C THR A 124 -9.36 -5.38 -9.10
N LYS A 125 -9.59 -4.15 -8.62
CA LYS A 125 -10.78 -3.36 -8.93
C LYS A 125 -10.81 -3.05 -10.42
N LYS A 126 -11.98 -3.11 -11.05
CA LYS A 126 -12.12 -2.89 -12.50
C LYS A 126 -11.50 -1.55 -12.95
N GLN A 127 -11.67 -0.52 -12.14
CA GLN A 127 -11.14 0.82 -12.38
C GLN A 127 -9.61 0.91 -12.20
N ALA A 128 -9.04 0.07 -11.34
CA ALA A 128 -7.61 0.05 -11.01
C ALA A 128 -6.79 -0.90 -11.91
N ALA A 129 -7.41 -1.95 -12.42
CA ALA A 129 -6.73 -3.09 -13.02
C ALA A 129 -5.80 -2.73 -14.20
N GLU A 130 -6.23 -1.82 -15.06
CA GLU A 130 -5.46 -1.38 -16.22
C GLU A 130 -4.38 -0.38 -15.81
N VAL A 131 -4.77 0.60 -14.99
CA VAL A 131 -3.87 1.64 -14.49
C VAL A 131 -2.70 1.07 -13.69
N VAL A 132 -2.99 0.13 -12.78
CA VAL A 132 -1.96 -0.52 -11.96
C VAL A 132 -0.98 -1.31 -12.81
N ALA A 133 -1.47 -2.03 -13.85
CA ALA A 133 -0.61 -2.76 -14.77
C ALA A 133 0.28 -1.82 -15.61
N GLU A 134 -0.30 -0.73 -16.14
CA GLU A 134 0.42 0.28 -16.93
C GLU A 134 1.54 0.92 -16.11
N GLU A 135 1.21 1.46 -14.93
CA GLU A 135 2.15 2.19 -14.09
C GLU A 135 3.24 1.30 -13.47
N ALA A 136 2.87 0.09 -13.05
CA ALA A 136 3.86 -0.88 -12.55
C ALA A 136 4.82 -1.32 -13.66
N THR A 137 4.33 -1.57 -14.87
CA THR A 137 5.16 -1.91 -16.03
C THR A 137 6.09 -0.75 -16.39
N ARG A 138 5.59 0.49 -16.41
CA ARG A 138 6.39 1.70 -16.64
C ARG A 138 7.52 1.84 -15.63
N ALA A 139 7.25 1.55 -14.38
CA ALA A 139 8.24 1.60 -13.30
C ALA A 139 9.15 0.36 -13.24
N GLY A 140 8.86 -0.70 -14.00
CA GLY A 140 9.52 -1.98 -13.89
C GLY A 140 9.35 -2.61 -12.51
N ALA A 141 8.15 -2.47 -11.93
CA ALA A 141 7.70 -3.11 -10.70
C ALA A 141 6.77 -4.28 -11.02
N TYR A 142 6.50 -5.12 -10.04
CA TYR A 142 5.58 -6.25 -10.19
C TYR A 142 4.14 -5.80 -9.96
N TYR A 143 3.16 -6.53 -10.55
CA TYR A 143 1.77 -6.18 -10.35
C TYR A 143 0.82 -7.38 -10.34
N ILE A 144 -0.32 -7.20 -9.66
CA ILE A 144 -1.47 -8.09 -9.70
C ILE A 144 -2.70 -7.24 -9.96
N ASN A 145 -3.31 -7.43 -11.14
CA ASN A 145 -4.40 -6.58 -11.63
C ASN A 145 -5.71 -7.33 -11.91
N ARG A 146 -5.78 -8.64 -11.65
CA ARG A 146 -7.00 -9.43 -11.93
C ARG A 146 -7.65 -9.96 -10.69
N ARG A 147 -7.03 -10.92 -10.04
CA ARG A 147 -7.55 -11.55 -8.83
C ARG A 147 -6.40 -11.94 -7.93
N TRP A 148 -6.48 -11.54 -6.68
CA TRP A 148 -5.61 -12.08 -5.65
C TRP A 148 -5.97 -13.53 -5.39
N LEU A 149 -5.03 -14.44 -5.53
CA LEU A 149 -5.21 -15.84 -5.15
C LEU A 149 -4.80 -15.99 -3.70
N GLY A 150 -5.66 -16.58 -2.86
CA GLY A 150 -5.28 -16.86 -1.48
C GLY A 150 -3.99 -17.68 -1.43
N GLY A 151 -3.06 -17.28 -0.57
CA GLY A 151 -1.74 -17.89 -0.46
C GLY A 151 -0.68 -17.32 -1.42
N MET A 152 -0.95 -16.19 -2.08
CA MET A 152 0.04 -15.60 -3.01
C MET A 152 1.36 -15.23 -2.32
N LEU A 153 1.30 -14.83 -1.07
CA LEU A 153 2.48 -14.55 -0.26
C LEU A 153 2.77 -15.67 0.72
N THR A 154 1.76 -16.11 1.46
CA THR A 154 1.92 -17.11 2.52
C THR A 154 2.22 -18.52 2.00
N ASN A 155 1.89 -18.82 0.74
CA ASN A 155 2.24 -20.06 0.05
C ASN A 155 2.94 -19.77 -1.28
N PHE A 156 3.96 -18.92 -1.22
CA PHE A 156 4.67 -18.41 -2.40
C PHE A 156 5.34 -19.52 -3.21
N GLU A 157 5.83 -20.58 -2.57
CA GLU A 157 6.44 -21.71 -3.28
C GLU A 157 5.48 -22.38 -4.27
N THR A 158 4.23 -22.60 -3.86
CA THR A 158 3.21 -23.15 -4.77
C THR A 158 2.89 -22.19 -5.92
N ILE A 159 2.85 -20.89 -5.64
CA ILE A 159 2.65 -19.86 -6.68
C ILE A 159 3.84 -19.83 -7.63
N ARG A 160 5.07 -19.90 -7.13
CA ARG A 160 6.30 -19.99 -7.92
C ARG A 160 6.29 -21.22 -8.84
N GLY A 161 5.84 -22.37 -8.37
CA GLY A 161 5.66 -23.56 -9.21
C GLY A 161 4.69 -23.30 -10.38
N ARG A 162 3.59 -22.56 -10.15
CA ARG A 162 2.65 -22.16 -11.22
C ARG A 162 3.26 -21.13 -12.19
N VAL A 163 4.07 -20.21 -11.68
CA VAL A 163 4.81 -19.26 -12.52
C VAL A 163 5.83 -19.98 -13.39
N ASN A 164 6.55 -20.96 -12.85
CA ASN A 164 7.48 -21.77 -13.64
C ASN A 164 6.74 -22.52 -14.75
N LYS A 165 5.60 -23.13 -14.43
CA LYS A 165 4.73 -23.79 -15.44
C LYS A 165 4.30 -22.80 -16.54
N LEU A 166 3.97 -21.55 -16.18
CA LEU A 166 3.64 -20.50 -17.16
C LEU A 166 4.81 -20.27 -18.12
N ARG A 167 6.04 -20.14 -17.60
CA ARG A 167 7.25 -19.94 -18.41
C ARG A 167 7.52 -21.15 -19.32
N GLU A 168 7.45 -22.36 -18.78
CA GLU A 168 7.63 -23.59 -19.56
C GLU A 168 6.64 -23.68 -20.72
N MET A 169 5.37 -23.29 -20.49
CA MET A 169 4.36 -23.25 -21.53
C MET A 169 4.63 -22.19 -22.60
N GLU A 170 5.09 -21.00 -22.19
CA GLU A 170 5.50 -19.94 -23.12
C GLU A 170 6.70 -20.39 -23.97
N ASP A 171 7.72 -20.96 -23.33
CA ASP A 171 8.93 -21.46 -24.01
C ASP A 171 8.61 -22.59 -24.98
N PHE A 172 7.70 -23.50 -24.59
CA PHE A 172 7.20 -24.56 -25.44
C PHE A 172 6.48 -24.04 -26.69
N ILE A 173 5.71 -22.97 -26.55
CA ILE A 173 5.02 -22.33 -27.68
C ILE A 173 6.05 -21.62 -28.58
N ASN A 174 6.98 -20.88 -27.99
CA ASN A 174 7.99 -20.10 -28.72
C ASN A 174 9.00 -20.99 -29.47
N SER A 175 9.24 -22.21 -28.98
CA SER A 175 10.14 -23.17 -29.61
C SER A 175 9.58 -23.88 -30.86
N GLY A 176 8.31 -23.61 -31.24
CA GLY A 176 7.66 -24.20 -32.41
C GLY A 176 7.26 -25.66 -32.27
N HIS A 177 7.41 -26.25 -31.06
CA HIS A 177 6.99 -27.64 -30.80
C HIS A 177 5.45 -27.82 -30.84
N VAL A 178 4.73 -26.72 -30.77
CA VAL A 178 3.25 -26.71 -30.81
C VAL A 178 2.70 -27.21 -32.14
N ASP A 179 3.42 -26.99 -33.25
CA ASP A 179 2.96 -27.37 -34.60
C ASP A 179 2.84 -28.90 -34.78
N LYS A 180 3.51 -29.67 -33.91
CA LYS A 180 3.46 -31.15 -33.90
C LYS A 180 2.26 -31.70 -33.12
N LEU A 181 1.52 -30.86 -32.40
CA LEU A 181 0.40 -31.27 -31.56
C LEU A 181 -0.94 -31.25 -32.32
N PRO A 182 -1.90 -32.12 -31.94
CA PRO A 182 -3.26 -32.06 -32.45
C PRO A 182 -3.92 -30.69 -32.10
N LYS A 183 -4.74 -30.16 -33.00
CA LYS A 183 -5.44 -28.87 -32.82
C LYS A 183 -6.20 -28.76 -31.47
N LYS A 184 -6.75 -29.87 -30.96
CA LYS A 184 -7.48 -29.92 -29.69
C LYS A 184 -6.55 -29.64 -28.49
N GLU A 185 -5.33 -30.16 -28.51
CA GLU A 185 -4.32 -29.98 -27.47
C GLU A 185 -3.76 -28.54 -27.50
N ILE A 186 -3.51 -28.01 -28.70
CA ILE A 186 -3.10 -26.60 -28.88
C ILE A 186 -4.15 -25.66 -28.27
N ALA A 187 -5.44 -25.91 -28.56
CA ALA A 187 -6.52 -25.10 -28.01
C ALA A 187 -6.62 -25.19 -26.47
N LYS A 188 -6.34 -26.38 -25.89
CA LYS A 188 -6.31 -26.58 -24.43
C LYS A 188 -5.12 -25.83 -23.81
N LEU A 189 -3.94 -25.97 -24.40
CA LEU A 189 -2.70 -25.30 -23.97
C LEU A 189 -2.86 -23.78 -23.99
N ASN A 190 -3.35 -23.20 -25.09
CA ASN A 190 -3.58 -21.76 -25.23
C ASN A 190 -4.59 -21.25 -24.20
N ARG A 191 -5.63 -22.02 -23.88
CA ARG A 191 -6.60 -21.65 -22.85
C ARG A 191 -6.00 -21.65 -21.44
N GLU A 192 -5.17 -22.63 -21.14
CA GLU A 192 -4.47 -22.74 -19.85
C GLU A 192 -3.44 -21.60 -19.70
N LEU A 193 -2.61 -21.38 -20.73
CA LEU A 193 -1.67 -20.28 -20.81
C LEU A 193 -2.36 -18.93 -20.61
N GLY A 194 -3.46 -18.69 -21.34
CA GLY A 194 -4.19 -17.42 -21.21
C GLY A 194 -4.79 -17.20 -19.82
N LYS A 195 -5.15 -18.27 -19.08
CA LYS A 195 -5.59 -18.15 -17.69
C LYS A 195 -4.45 -17.81 -16.75
N LEU A 196 -3.32 -18.50 -16.88
CA LEU A 196 -2.15 -18.29 -16.04
C LEU A 196 -1.51 -16.91 -16.29
N SER A 197 -1.32 -16.54 -17.55
CA SER A 197 -0.75 -15.24 -17.94
C SER A 197 -1.60 -14.06 -17.43
N LYS A 198 -2.93 -14.15 -17.53
CA LYS A 198 -3.83 -13.11 -16.99
C LYS A 198 -3.73 -12.94 -15.47
N THR A 199 -3.40 -14.00 -14.73
CA THR A 199 -3.42 -13.97 -13.26
C THR A 199 -2.03 -13.76 -12.67
N LEU A 200 -1.01 -14.35 -13.28
CA LEU A 200 0.35 -14.40 -12.74
C LEU A 200 1.37 -13.65 -13.62
N GLY A 201 0.97 -13.13 -14.78
CA GLY A 201 1.87 -12.48 -15.73
C GLY A 201 2.62 -11.31 -15.11
N GLY A 202 1.99 -10.50 -14.27
CA GLY A 202 2.63 -9.35 -13.63
C GLY A 202 3.64 -9.68 -12.53
N ILE A 203 3.67 -10.93 -12.06
CA ILE A 203 4.66 -11.42 -11.07
C ILE A 203 5.61 -12.47 -11.68
N LYS A 204 5.58 -12.64 -13.01
CA LYS A 204 6.36 -13.66 -13.70
C LYS A 204 7.84 -13.59 -13.36
N ASP A 205 8.41 -12.38 -13.33
CA ASP A 205 9.84 -12.17 -13.11
C ASP A 205 10.23 -11.95 -11.64
N MET A 206 9.27 -12.09 -10.74
CA MET A 206 9.50 -11.94 -9.30
C MET A 206 10.21 -13.18 -8.74
N ARG A 207 11.47 -13.01 -8.29
CA ARG A 207 12.32 -14.11 -7.80
C ARG A 207 12.05 -14.50 -6.35
N GLY A 208 11.46 -13.61 -5.57
CA GLY A 208 11.18 -13.82 -4.14
C GLY A 208 9.94 -13.05 -3.71
N LEU A 209 9.63 -13.08 -2.42
CA LEU A 209 8.57 -12.27 -1.84
C LEU A 209 8.81 -10.77 -2.09
N PRO A 210 7.75 -9.96 -2.23
CA PRO A 210 7.88 -8.52 -2.28
C PRO A 210 8.32 -7.98 -0.91
N ASP A 211 9.12 -6.92 -0.92
CA ASP A 211 9.57 -6.22 0.28
C ASP A 211 8.63 -5.07 0.65
N LEU A 212 7.79 -4.62 -0.29
CA LEU A 212 6.82 -3.55 -0.13
C LEU A 212 5.63 -3.79 -1.06
N ILE A 213 4.42 -3.55 -0.57
CA ILE A 213 3.20 -3.73 -1.36
C ILE A 213 2.42 -2.42 -1.39
N PHE A 214 2.02 -1.99 -2.60
CA PHE A 214 1.03 -0.92 -2.79
C PHE A 214 -0.30 -1.52 -3.20
N ILE A 215 -1.37 -1.16 -2.50
CA ILE A 215 -2.71 -1.71 -2.67
C ILE A 215 -3.71 -0.59 -3.00
N VAL A 216 -4.59 -0.85 -3.95
CA VAL A 216 -5.74 0.00 -4.27
C VAL A 216 -7.02 -0.68 -3.77
N ASP A 217 -7.76 -0.01 -2.89
CA ASP A 217 -8.98 -0.51 -2.23
C ASP A 217 -8.71 -1.61 -1.19
N GLN A 218 -8.54 -1.18 0.06
CA GLN A 218 -8.32 -2.07 1.21
C GLN A 218 -9.41 -3.13 1.35
N LYS A 219 -10.67 -2.72 1.19
CA LYS A 219 -11.82 -3.60 1.44
C LYS A 219 -11.88 -4.77 0.45
N LYS A 220 -11.46 -4.53 -0.78
CA LYS A 220 -11.42 -5.54 -1.82
C LYS A 220 -10.23 -6.47 -1.69
N GLU A 221 -9.10 -5.93 -1.27
CA GLU A 221 -7.82 -6.65 -1.17
C GLU A 221 -7.48 -7.07 0.28
N ASP A 222 -8.50 -7.24 1.13
CA ASP A 222 -8.35 -7.60 2.55
C ASP A 222 -7.49 -8.86 2.76
N ILE A 223 -7.60 -9.85 1.87
CA ILE A 223 -6.79 -11.07 1.92
C ILE A 223 -5.30 -10.75 1.69
N ALA A 224 -5.00 -9.86 0.74
CA ALA A 224 -3.63 -9.45 0.44
C ALA A 224 -2.97 -8.75 1.65
N ILE A 225 -3.71 -7.85 2.31
CA ILE A 225 -3.25 -7.15 3.51
C ILE A 225 -3.00 -8.13 4.66
N LYS A 226 -3.92 -9.07 4.91
CA LYS A 226 -3.74 -10.08 5.94
C LYS A 226 -2.53 -10.99 5.69
N GLU A 227 -2.28 -11.36 4.45
CA GLU A 227 -1.10 -12.15 4.09
C GLU A 227 0.20 -11.34 4.24
N ALA A 228 0.20 -10.07 3.82
CA ALA A 228 1.35 -9.17 3.99
C ALA A 228 1.70 -8.98 5.47
N ASN A 229 0.70 -8.67 6.29
CA ASN A 229 0.87 -8.50 7.74
C ASN A 229 1.40 -9.76 8.42
N LYS A 230 0.95 -10.95 8.00
CA LYS A 230 1.44 -12.23 8.52
C LYS A 230 2.94 -12.43 8.25
N LEU A 231 3.44 -11.86 7.17
CA LEU A 231 4.85 -11.94 6.75
C LEU A 231 5.66 -10.70 7.11
N ASN A 232 5.06 -9.73 7.84
CA ASN A 232 5.67 -8.44 8.18
C ASN A 232 6.16 -7.66 6.94
N ILE A 233 5.41 -7.74 5.85
CA ILE A 233 5.68 -6.95 4.64
C ILE A 233 4.91 -5.65 4.75
N PRO A 234 5.56 -4.48 4.69
CA PRO A 234 4.90 -3.19 4.81
C PRO A 234 3.93 -2.93 3.67
N VAL A 235 2.78 -2.35 4.02
CA VAL A 235 1.65 -2.11 3.13
C VAL A 235 1.41 -0.61 2.99
N ILE A 236 1.45 -0.13 1.75
CA ILE A 236 0.93 1.19 1.36
C ILE A 236 -0.47 0.96 0.77
N CYS A 237 -1.47 1.72 1.18
CA CYS A 237 -2.82 1.55 0.66
C CYS A 237 -3.48 2.87 0.29
N LEU A 238 -4.01 2.96 -0.94
CA LEU A 238 -5.00 3.97 -1.31
C LEU A 238 -6.34 3.54 -0.72
N ALA A 239 -6.82 4.29 0.28
CA ALA A 239 -7.96 3.93 1.10
C ALA A 239 -9.03 5.02 1.09
N ASP A 240 -10.25 4.66 0.76
CA ASP A 240 -11.41 5.53 0.81
C ASP A 240 -12.06 5.50 2.21
N THR A 241 -13.09 6.27 2.41
CA THR A 241 -13.83 6.45 3.68
C THR A 241 -14.47 5.17 4.24
N ASN A 242 -14.60 4.12 3.45
CA ASN A 242 -15.15 2.82 3.85
C ASN A 242 -14.08 1.82 4.31
N ALA A 243 -12.78 2.17 4.18
CA ALA A 243 -11.67 1.30 4.51
C ALA A 243 -11.46 1.12 6.02
N ASP A 244 -10.78 0.07 6.41
CA ASP A 244 -10.25 -0.12 7.76
C ASP A 244 -8.75 0.20 7.76
N PRO A 245 -8.30 1.25 8.46
CA PRO A 245 -6.88 1.61 8.49
C PRO A 245 -6.00 0.62 9.26
N ASP A 246 -6.59 -0.29 10.02
CA ASP A 246 -5.82 -1.26 10.80
C ASP A 246 -5.04 -2.22 9.88
N GLY A 247 -3.77 -2.42 10.20
CA GLY A 247 -2.89 -3.28 9.40
C GLY A 247 -2.36 -2.65 8.11
N ILE A 248 -2.49 -1.33 7.96
CA ILE A 248 -1.89 -0.54 6.89
C ILE A 248 -0.78 0.33 7.49
N ASP A 249 0.45 0.19 7.01
CA ASP A 249 1.59 0.95 7.51
C ASP A 249 1.58 2.39 6.97
N PHE A 250 1.23 2.58 5.71
CA PHE A 250 1.16 3.87 5.05
C PHE A 250 -0.19 4.02 4.34
N ILE A 251 -1.12 4.69 4.99
CA ILE A 251 -2.43 4.99 4.40
C ILE A 251 -2.34 6.26 3.55
N ILE A 252 -2.90 6.21 2.35
CA ILE A 252 -3.11 7.37 1.48
C ILE A 252 -4.64 7.54 1.37
N PRO A 253 -5.22 8.50 2.13
CA PRO A 253 -6.65 8.74 2.03
C PRO A 253 -7.00 9.30 0.66
N GLY A 254 -7.86 8.62 -0.08
CA GLY A 254 -8.22 9.04 -1.43
C GLY A 254 -9.29 8.16 -2.06
N ASN A 255 -9.86 8.68 -3.14
CA ASN A 255 -10.89 8.01 -3.90
C ASN A 255 -10.32 6.79 -4.65
N ASP A 256 -10.82 5.62 -4.32
CA ASP A 256 -10.43 4.35 -4.94
C ASP A 256 -11.38 3.88 -6.05
N ASP A 257 -12.42 4.67 -6.38
CA ASP A 257 -13.39 4.40 -7.45
C ASP A 257 -13.10 5.18 -8.74
N ALA A 258 -12.52 6.38 -8.62
CA ALA A 258 -12.26 7.24 -9.76
C ALA A 258 -10.95 6.85 -10.46
N ILE A 259 -11.00 6.49 -11.74
CA ILE A 259 -9.82 6.13 -12.56
C ILE A 259 -8.74 7.23 -12.51
N ARG A 260 -9.14 8.52 -12.56
CA ARG A 260 -8.19 9.65 -12.48
C ARG A 260 -7.45 9.72 -11.15
N SER A 261 -8.15 9.48 -10.04
CA SER A 261 -7.57 9.44 -8.69
C SER A 261 -6.56 8.30 -8.58
N ILE A 262 -6.96 7.09 -8.97
CA ILE A 262 -6.11 5.90 -8.97
C ILE A 262 -4.88 6.13 -9.85
N LYS A 263 -5.06 6.69 -11.06
CA LYS A 263 -3.96 6.96 -12.00
C LYS A 263 -2.97 7.96 -11.41
N LEU A 264 -3.44 9.05 -10.82
CA LEU A 264 -2.56 10.05 -10.22
C LEU A 264 -1.71 9.44 -9.10
N ILE A 265 -2.32 8.76 -8.14
CA ILE A 265 -1.60 8.18 -7.00
C ILE A 265 -0.65 7.07 -7.46
N SER A 266 -1.11 6.15 -8.32
CA SER A 266 -0.28 5.06 -8.84
C SER A 266 0.90 5.58 -9.65
N SER A 267 0.70 6.63 -10.46
CA SER A 267 1.76 7.24 -11.26
C SER A 267 2.80 7.93 -10.38
N LYS A 268 2.39 8.64 -9.31
CA LYS A 268 3.34 9.25 -8.37
C LYS A 268 4.18 8.19 -7.65
N LEU A 269 3.59 7.06 -7.24
CA LEU A 269 4.35 5.97 -6.63
C LEU A 269 5.26 5.26 -7.66
N ALA A 270 4.83 5.13 -8.91
CA ALA A 270 5.68 4.64 -10.00
C ALA A 270 6.87 5.56 -10.26
N ASP A 271 6.68 6.89 -10.21
CA ASP A 271 7.75 7.89 -10.32
C ASP A 271 8.75 7.74 -9.16
N ALA A 272 8.26 7.47 -7.94
CA ALA A 272 9.13 7.19 -6.79
C ALA A 272 10.01 5.95 -7.01
N VAL A 273 9.47 4.90 -7.65
CA VAL A 273 10.26 3.71 -8.01
C VAL A 273 11.34 4.06 -9.03
N LEU A 274 11.01 4.84 -10.06
CA LEU A 274 11.97 5.26 -11.08
C LEU A 274 13.08 6.14 -10.49
N GLU A 275 12.71 7.14 -9.66
CA GLU A 275 13.69 7.99 -8.96
C GLU A 275 14.62 7.16 -8.06
N GLY A 276 14.07 6.19 -7.32
CA GLY A 276 14.87 5.29 -6.48
C GLY A 276 15.86 4.44 -7.29
N LYS A 277 15.45 3.93 -8.46
CA LYS A 277 16.33 3.19 -9.39
C LYS A 277 17.46 4.08 -9.92
N GLN A 278 17.14 5.32 -10.31
CA GLN A 278 18.16 6.30 -10.77
C GLN A 278 19.17 6.63 -9.66
N LEU A 279 18.70 6.85 -8.42
CA LEU A 279 19.59 7.08 -7.27
C LEU A 279 20.54 5.90 -7.03
N ARG A 280 20.06 4.67 -7.18
CA ARG A 280 20.90 3.47 -7.07
C ARG A 280 21.99 3.45 -8.13
N GLU A 281 21.65 3.71 -9.39
CA GLU A 281 22.59 3.74 -10.51
C GLU A 281 23.65 4.84 -10.32
N THR A 282 23.23 6.03 -9.89
CA THR A 282 24.12 7.15 -9.59
C THR A 282 25.12 6.78 -8.47
N ASN A 283 24.61 6.18 -7.38
CA ASN A 283 25.45 5.75 -6.27
C ASN A 283 26.40 4.60 -6.66
N ALA A 284 25.96 3.67 -7.51
CA ALA A 284 26.81 2.59 -8.02
C ALA A 284 27.95 3.13 -8.91
N ASN A 285 27.63 4.12 -9.76
CA ASN A 285 28.65 4.77 -10.61
C ASN A 285 29.63 5.60 -9.78
N ALA A 286 29.15 6.32 -8.75
CA ALA A 286 30.03 7.06 -7.84
C ALA A 286 31.02 6.14 -7.11
N LYS A 287 30.57 4.99 -6.61
CA LYS A 287 31.46 3.99 -5.98
C LYS A 287 32.49 3.43 -6.95
N LYS A 288 32.09 3.12 -8.19
CA LYS A 288 33.05 2.66 -9.22
C LYS A 288 34.11 3.70 -9.55
N ILE A 289 33.75 4.99 -9.56
CA ILE A 289 34.72 6.09 -9.81
C ILE A 289 35.67 6.23 -8.61
N GLU A 290 35.20 6.04 -7.37
CA GLU A 290 36.07 6.03 -6.18
C GLU A 290 37.03 4.85 -6.16
N GLU A 291 36.61 3.65 -6.60
CA GLU A 291 37.42 2.45 -6.71
C GLU A 291 38.45 2.54 -7.85
N ILE A 292 38.22 3.38 -8.89
CA ILE A 292 39.13 3.57 -10.04
C ILE A 292 40.15 4.70 -9.80
N LYS A 293 40.07 5.44 -8.67
CA LYS A 293 41.21 6.33 -8.32
C LYS A 293 42.42 5.49 -7.92
N PRO A 294 43.43 5.35 -8.80
CA PRO A 294 44.55 4.52 -8.46
C PRO A 294 45.44 5.22 -7.45
N GLU A 295 46.01 4.46 -6.55
CA GLU A 295 47.22 4.76 -5.80
C GLU A 295 48.45 4.88 -6.72
N ASP A 296 48.36 5.57 -7.86
CA ASP A 296 49.44 5.81 -8.81
C ASP A 296 49.60 7.32 -9.09
N ALA A 297 49.96 8.06 -8.05
CA ALA A 297 50.59 9.36 -8.17
C ALA A 297 51.88 9.39 -7.31
N GLY A 298 52.56 8.26 -7.28
CA GLY A 298 53.91 8.13 -6.74
C GLY A 298 54.98 8.23 -7.85
N VAL A 299 54.90 9.26 -8.69
CA VAL A 299 56.08 9.64 -9.49
C VAL A 299 56.85 10.67 -8.69
N SER A 300 57.92 10.18 -8.07
CA SER A 300 58.96 10.95 -7.38
C SER A 300 59.47 12.11 -8.26
N ALA A 301 59.34 13.32 -7.70
CA ALA A 301 59.96 14.55 -8.22
C ALA A 301 61.49 14.53 -7.98
N GLU A 302 62.21 13.62 -8.64
CA GLU A 302 63.68 13.51 -8.51
C GLU A 302 64.43 13.32 -9.81
N GLU A 303 63.86 13.55 -10.99
CA GLU A 303 64.59 13.49 -12.27
C GLU A 303 64.33 14.69 -13.19
N VAL A 304 64.51 15.94 -12.66
CA VAL A 304 64.75 17.14 -13.51
C VAL A 304 65.85 17.95 -12.86
N LYS A 305 67.06 17.37 -12.79
CA LYS A 305 68.33 18.12 -12.66
C LYS A 305 69.45 17.24 -13.19
N ALA A 306 69.66 17.27 -14.48
CA ALA A 306 70.91 17.02 -15.14
C ALA A 306 70.86 17.70 -16.52
#